data_3fa69455cfef3c92e095ee83c05a544e
#
_entry.id   3fa69455cfef3c92e095ee83c05a544e
#
_cell.length_a   1.000
_cell.length_b   1.000
_cell.length_c   1.000
_cell.angle_alpha   90.00
_cell.angle_beta   90.00
_cell.angle_gamma   90.00
#
_symmetry.space_group_name_H-M   'P 1'
#
loop_
_entity.id
_entity.type
_entity.pdbx_description
1 polymer ?
#
loop_
_entity_poly.entity_id
_entity_poly.type
_entity_poly.pdbx_seq_one_letter_code
_entity_poly.pdbx_strand_id
1 'polypeptide(L)'
;MGLSPIEPDRVGENDPGEGRRLALDVGTVRIGVASSDRDGRLAMPVETVRRSHKRVGDEIPDGEDIRRLLEIVEEYEPVEIVIGLPRDLKGNGSASIVHARDIGRRLERRLAARELTIPVKFADERLTTVIATQALHASGLTERAGRRVVDQAAAVEILQTWLDARRTYLAQKSGEEYPGGEEPRQ
;
A
#
# COMPACT_ATOMS: atom_id res chain seq x y z
N MET A 1 -10.95 -24.57 7.96
CA MET A 1 -11.77 -23.34 7.83
C MET A 1 -11.11 -22.43 6.80
N GLY A 2 -11.75 -22.29 5.64
CA GLY A 2 -11.26 -21.37 4.62
C GLY A 2 -11.33 -19.92 5.14
N LEU A 3 -10.22 -19.20 5.04
CA LEU A 3 -10.21 -17.77 5.32
C LEU A 3 -11.14 -17.09 4.31
N SER A 4 -12.10 -16.31 4.79
CA SER A 4 -12.95 -15.49 3.91
C SER A 4 -12.09 -14.69 2.94
N PRO A 5 -12.49 -14.55 1.67
CA PRO A 5 -11.76 -13.71 0.74
C PRO A 5 -11.66 -12.30 1.31
N ILE A 6 -10.48 -11.68 1.24
CA ILE A 6 -10.35 -10.26 1.52
C ILE A 6 -10.90 -9.54 0.31
N GLU A 7 -11.90 -8.70 0.54
CA GLU A 7 -12.32 -7.72 -0.45
C GLU A 7 -11.48 -6.45 -0.26
N PRO A 8 -11.07 -5.80 -1.36
CA PRO A 8 -10.43 -4.50 -1.28
C PRO A 8 -11.35 -3.48 -0.61
N ASP A 9 -10.76 -2.59 0.16
CA ASP A 9 -11.48 -1.47 0.75
C ASP A 9 -11.94 -0.47 -0.31
N ARG A 10 -13.05 0.20 -0.05
CA ARG A 10 -13.54 1.28 -0.90
C ARG A 10 -12.79 2.56 -0.56
N VAL A 11 -12.20 3.16 -1.58
CA VAL A 11 -11.47 4.42 -1.42
C VAL A 11 -12.42 5.54 -0.98
N GLY A 12 -12.02 6.29 0.05
CA GLY A 12 -12.79 7.42 0.60
C GLY A 12 -13.91 7.01 1.57
N GLU A 13 -14.22 5.72 1.70
CA GLU A 13 -15.12 5.26 2.74
C GLU A 13 -14.41 5.33 4.10
N ASN A 14 -15.02 6.03 5.07
CA ASN A 14 -14.44 6.35 6.38
C ASN A 14 -13.06 7.06 6.25
N ASP A 15 -12.97 8.02 5.32
CA ASP A 15 -11.76 8.80 5.10
C ASP A 15 -11.30 9.50 6.39
N PRO A 16 -10.05 9.31 6.83
CA PRO A 16 -9.55 9.92 8.07
C PRO A 16 -9.27 11.42 7.95
N GLY A 17 -9.50 12.02 6.78
CA GLY A 17 -9.26 13.44 6.54
C GLY A 17 -7.85 13.74 6.02
N GLU A 18 -7.36 14.95 6.33
CA GLU A 18 -6.04 15.41 5.92
C GLU A 18 -4.93 14.71 6.69
N GLY A 19 -3.79 14.53 6.05
CA GLY A 19 -2.61 13.92 6.64
C GLY A 19 -1.88 12.99 5.66
N ARG A 20 -0.67 12.59 6.05
CA ARG A 20 0.13 11.63 5.27
C ARG A 20 -0.50 10.26 5.26
N ARG A 21 -0.30 9.56 4.17
CA ARG A 21 -0.64 8.15 4.02
C ARG A 21 0.61 7.37 3.70
N LEU A 22 0.70 6.15 4.22
CA LEU A 22 1.71 5.19 3.83
C LEU A 22 1.09 4.15 2.90
N ALA A 23 1.88 3.65 1.95
CA ALA A 23 1.54 2.45 1.20
C ALA A 23 2.62 1.38 1.33
N LEU A 24 2.17 0.13 1.33
CA LEU A 24 3.01 -1.05 1.41
C LEU A 24 2.74 -1.96 0.20
N ASP A 25 3.80 -2.28 -0.52
CA ASP A 25 3.84 -3.38 -1.50
C ASP A 25 4.50 -4.60 -0.85
N VAL A 26 3.68 -5.60 -0.48
CA VAL A 26 4.14 -6.73 0.34
C VAL A 26 4.54 -7.91 -0.54
N GLY A 27 5.84 -8.02 -0.79
CA GLY A 27 6.44 -9.19 -1.43
C GLY A 27 6.77 -10.33 -0.45
N THR A 28 7.28 -11.43 -0.98
CA THR A 28 7.73 -12.59 -0.18
C THR A 28 9.02 -12.33 0.57
N VAL A 29 9.92 -11.50 0.05
CA VAL A 29 11.28 -11.22 0.60
C VAL A 29 11.39 -9.80 1.12
N ARG A 30 10.62 -8.86 0.58
CA ARG A 30 10.70 -7.42 0.86
C ARG A 30 9.32 -6.78 0.87
N ILE A 31 9.28 -5.60 1.48
CA ILE A 31 8.13 -4.72 1.49
C ILE A 31 8.61 -3.37 0.95
N GLY A 32 8.07 -2.94 -0.17
CA GLY A 32 8.24 -1.57 -0.66
C GLY A 32 7.38 -0.62 0.17
N VAL A 33 7.92 0.53 0.55
CA VAL A 33 7.22 1.53 1.34
C VAL A 33 7.23 2.86 0.61
N ALA A 34 6.06 3.50 0.53
CA ALA A 34 5.88 4.85 0.02
C ALA A 34 5.09 5.70 1.02
N SER A 35 5.31 7.01 0.99
CA SER A 35 4.58 7.99 1.79
C SER A 35 4.01 9.08 0.90
N SER A 36 2.88 9.66 1.27
CA SER A 36 2.39 10.87 0.63
C SER A 36 2.94 12.13 1.28
N ASP A 37 2.77 13.27 0.60
CA ASP A 37 2.79 14.57 1.24
C ASP A 37 1.63 14.74 2.24
N ARG A 38 1.63 15.82 3.01
CA ARG A 38 0.58 16.07 4.01
C ARG A 38 -0.79 16.29 3.38
N ASP A 39 -0.82 16.87 2.21
CA ASP A 39 -2.07 17.16 1.49
C ASP A 39 -2.66 15.90 0.82
N GLY A 40 -1.92 14.78 0.82
CA GLY A 40 -2.34 13.54 0.20
C GLY A 40 -2.47 13.64 -1.32
N ARG A 41 -1.55 14.35 -1.98
CA ARG A 41 -1.55 14.58 -3.43
C ARG A 41 -0.50 13.80 -4.18
N LEU A 42 0.70 13.70 -3.60
CA LEU A 42 1.88 13.12 -4.24
C LEU A 42 2.45 11.98 -3.42
N ALA A 43 2.60 10.82 -4.04
CA ALA A 43 3.29 9.69 -3.46
C ALA A 43 4.79 9.74 -3.73
N MET A 44 5.60 9.44 -2.72
CA MET A 44 7.07 9.42 -2.78
C MET A 44 7.61 8.14 -2.18
N PRO A 45 8.72 7.58 -2.70
CA PRO A 45 9.34 6.40 -2.13
C PRO A 45 9.95 6.71 -0.75
N VAL A 46 9.87 5.74 0.16
CA VAL A 46 10.50 5.82 1.49
C VAL A 46 11.67 4.86 1.57
N GLU A 47 11.40 3.57 1.65
CA GLU A 47 12.44 2.55 1.69
C GLU A 47 11.92 1.17 1.30
N THR A 48 12.83 0.20 1.24
CA THR A 48 12.50 -1.22 1.08
C THR A 48 12.88 -1.95 2.36
N VAL A 49 11.88 -2.46 3.07
CA VAL A 49 12.03 -3.23 4.31
C VAL A 49 12.21 -4.71 3.98
N ARG A 50 13.21 -5.35 4.55
CA ARG A 50 13.43 -6.80 4.38
C ARG A 50 12.46 -7.58 5.25
N ARG A 51 11.81 -8.63 4.66
CA ARG A 51 10.93 -9.53 5.40
C ARG A 51 11.71 -10.37 6.40
N SER A 52 11.11 -10.56 7.58
CA SER A 52 11.62 -11.47 8.60
C SER A 52 10.81 -12.77 8.56
N HIS A 53 11.50 -13.90 8.25
CA HIS A 53 10.87 -15.21 8.11
C HIS A 53 11.19 -16.17 9.25
N LYS A 54 11.68 -15.69 10.38
CA LYS A 54 11.96 -16.58 11.51
C LYS A 54 10.63 -17.09 12.09
N ARG A 55 10.27 -18.33 11.75
CA ARG A 55 9.28 -19.09 12.47
C ARG A 55 9.89 -19.54 13.80
N VAL A 56 9.28 -19.15 14.91
CA VAL A 56 9.56 -19.73 16.22
C VAL A 56 8.20 -20.21 16.76
N GLY A 57 7.92 -21.52 16.65
CA GLY A 57 6.66 -22.13 17.05
C GLY A 57 5.47 -21.76 16.16
N ASP A 58 4.26 -21.89 16.69
CA ASP A 58 3.01 -21.55 16.00
C ASP A 58 2.70 -20.04 15.96
N GLU A 59 3.41 -19.24 16.73
CA GLU A 59 3.37 -17.79 16.68
C GLU A 59 4.57 -17.29 15.88
N ILE A 60 4.31 -16.56 14.79
CA ILE A 60 5.35 -15.79 14.12
C ILE A 60 5.60 -14.57 14.98
N PRO A 61 6.73 -14.47 15.70
CA PRO A 61 7.03 -13.29 16.48
C PRO A 61 7.18 -12.12 15.52
N ASP A 62 6.81 -10.93 15.96
CA ASP A 62 7.07 -9.71 15.20
C ASP A 62 8.57 -9.61 14.98
N GLY A 63 8.96 -9.78 13.73
CA GLY A 63 10.33 -9.71 13.29
C GLY A 63 10.79 -8.27 13.10
N GLU A 64 11.99 -8.13 12.60
CA GLU A 64 12.55 -6.81 12.27
C GLU A 64 11.73 -6.04 11.25
N ASP A 65 10.98 -6.74 10.38
CA ASP A 65 10.09 -6.14 9.40
C ASP A 65 8.98 -5.31 10.07
N ILE A 66 8.23 -5.89 11.00
CA ILE A 66 7.17 -5.16 11.71
C ILE A 66 7.74 -4.06 12.59
N ARG A 67 8.88 -4.29 13.26
CA ARG A 67 9.54 -3.26 14.05
C ARG A 67 9.90 -2.06 13.19
N ARG A 68 10.52 -2.30 12.01
CA ARG A 68 10.89 -1.21 11.10
C ARG A 68 9.68 -0.47 10.55
N LEU A 69 8.61 -1.19 10.18
CA LEU A 69 7.37 -0.56 9.74
C LEU A 69 6.75 0.34 10.82
N LEU A 70 6.81 -0.06 12.09
CA LEU A 70 6.33 0.76 13.19
C LEU A 70 7.20 2.00 13.44
N GLU A 71 8.52 1.90 13.28
CA GLU A 71 9.41 3.07 13.30
C GLU A 71 9.07 4.07 12.17
N ILE A 72 8.77 3.58 10.97
CA ILE A 72 8.31 4.41 9.85
C ILE A 72 6.96 5.07 10.17
N VAL A 73 6.04 4.35 10.81
CA VAL A 73 4.77 4.93 11.28
C VAL A 73 5.00 6.06 12.27
N GLU A 74 5.92 5.89 13.23
CA GLU A 74 6.28 6.93 14.19
C GLU A 74 6.95 8.14 13.51
N GLU A 75 7.81 7.91 12.50
CA GLU A 75 8.52 8.96 11.78
C GLU A 75 7.59 9.80 10.87
N TYR A 76 6.66 9.13 10.18
CA TYR A 76 5.80 9.78 9.18
C TYR A 76 4.44 10.21 9.72
N GLU A 77 4.02 9.67 10.87
CA GLU A 77 2.73 9.94 11.53
C GLU A 77 1.55 9.87 10.55
N PRO A 78 1.35 8.73 9.85
CA PRO A 78 0.31 8.61 8.84
C PRO A 78 -1.07 8.56 9.47
N VAL A 79 -2.06 9.11 8.76
CA VAL A 79 -3.48 8.99 9.13
C VAL A 79 -4.11 7.70 8.61
N GLU A 80 -3.46 7.01 7.67
CA GLU A 80 -3.93 5.79 7.03
C GLU A 80 -2.76 4.99 6.44
N ILE A 81 -2.84 3.67 6.50
CA ILE A 81 -1.89 2.75 5.86
C ILE A 81 -2.64 1.94 4.80
N VAL A 82 -2.12 1.92 3.57
CA VAL A 82 -2.70 1.23 2.42
C VAL A 82 -1.79 0.06 2.02
N ILE A 83 -2.33 -1.14 1.94
CA ILE A 83 -1.60 -2.33 1.52
C ILE A 83 -2.13 -2.80 0.18
N GLY A 84 -1.27 -2.94 -0.83
CA GLY A 84 -1.64 -3.50 -2.12
C GLY A 84 -2.07 -4.96 -2.01
N LEU A 85 -3.21 -5.31 -2.60
CA LEU A 85 -3.66 -6.69 -2.75
C LEU A 85 -3.41 -7.16 -4.19
N PRO A 86 -2.39 -8.02 -4.41
CA PRO A 86 -2.19 -8.62 -5.72
C PRO A 86 -3.37 -9.54 -6.06
N ARG A 87 -3.98 -9.36 -7.22
CA ARG A 87 -4.99 -10.29 -7.73
C ARG A 87 -4.36 -11.28 -8.68
N ASP A 88 -4.50 -12.55 -8.34
CA ASP A 88 -4.30 -13.63 -9.29
C ASP A 88 -5.47 -13.63 -10.29
N LEU A 89 -5.15 -13.58 -11.58
CA LEU A 89 -6.11 -13.69 -12.69
C LEU A 89 -6.93 -15.00 -12.66
N LYS A 90 -6.53 -15.96 -11.81
CA LYS A 90 -7.16 -17.27 -11.67
C LYS A 90 -8.03 -17.42 -10.40
N GLY A 91 -8.19 -16.36 -9.59
CA GLY A 91 -9.07 -16.40 -8.40
C GLY A 91 -8.56 -17.28 -7.25
N ASN A 92 -7.41 -17.90 -7.37
CA ASN A 92 -6.77 -18.66 -6.30
C ASN A 92 -5.98 -17.68 -5.44
N GLY A 93 -6.19 -17.69 -4.12
CA GLY A 93 -5.45 -16.85 -3.18
C GLY A 93 -3.95 -17.05 -3.35
N SER A 94 -3.29 -16.13 -4.07
CA SER A 94 -1.85 -16.20 -4.28
C SER A 94 -1.12 -16.08 -2.93
N ALA A 95 0.07 -16.65 -2.82
CA ALA A 95 0.92 -16.51 -1.64
C ALA A 95 1.08 -15.01 -1.24
N SER A 96 1.06 -14.12 -2.23
CA SER A 96 1.17 -12.67 -2.02
C SER A 96 -0.01 -12.08 -1.25
N ILE A 97 -1.24 -12.54 -1.50
CA ILE A 97 -2.43 -12.13 -0.73
C ILE A 97 -2.28 -12.55 0.75
N VAL A 98 -1.81 -13.77 0.98
CA VAL A 98 -1.58 -14.27 2.34
C VAL A 98 -0.54 -13.41 3.06
N HIS A 99 0.53 -13.02 2.38
CA HIS A 99 1.58 -12.16 2.93
C HIS A 99 1.08 -10.74 3.23
N ALA A 100 0.34 -10.12 2.32
CA ALA A 100 -0.25 -8.80 2.53
C ALA A 100 -1.18 -8.80 3.74
N ARG A 101 -2.01 -9.84 3.85
CA ARG A 101 -2.94 -10.05 4.96
C ARG A 101 -2.23 -10.26 6.31
N ASP A 102 -1.16 -11.04 6.33
CA ASP A 102 -0.36 -11.28 7.53
C ASP A 102 0.25 -9.97 8.04
N ILE A 103 0.87 -9.19 7.17
CA ILE A 103 1.43 -7.88 7.53
C ILE A 103 0.34 -6.94 8.04
N GLY A 104 -0.80 -6.84 7.36
CA GLY A 104 -1.91 -5.99 7.79
C GLY A 104 -2.38 -6.32 9.20
N ARG A 105 -2.68 -7.58 9.50
CA ARG A 105 -3.12 -8.02 10.84
C ARG A 105 -2.09 -7.75 11.93
N ARG A 106 -0.80 -7.94 11.62
CA ARG A 106 0.28 -7.71 12.58
C ARG A 106 0.42 -6.23 12.87
N LEU A 107 0.33 -5.37 11.85
CA LEU A 107 0.31 -3.92 12.03
C LEU A 107 -0.90 -3.47 12.85
N GLU A 108 -2.12 -3.87 12.49
CA GLU A 108 -3.34 -3.53 13.23
C GLU A 108 -3.22 -3.87 14.71
N ARG A 109 -2.78 -5.11 15.03
CA ARG A 109 -2.57 -5.55 16.41
C ARG A 109 -1.56 -4.68 17.16
N ARG A 110 -0.47 -4.29 16.51
CA ARG A 110 0.60 -3.48 17.13
C ARG A 110 0.23 -2.02 17.28
N LEU A 111 -0.50 -1.47 16.31
CA LEU A 111 -1.06 -0.13 16.40
C LEU A 111 -2.07 -0.05 17.55
N ALA A 112 -2.99 -1.00 17.65
CA ALA A 112 -3.94 -1.09 18.76
C ALA A 112 -3.26 -1.22 20.13
N ALA A 113 -2.18 -2.02 20.25
CA ALA A 113 -1.41 -2.14 21.47
C ALA A 113 -0.67 -0.85 21.88
N ARG A 114 -0.52 0.11 20.96
CA ARG A 114 0.04 1.45 21.20
C ARG A 114 -1.03 2.54 21.29
N GLU A 115 -2.30 2.14 21.36
CA GLU A 115 -3.45 3.04 21.38
C GLU A 115 -3.53 3.98 20.15
N LEU A 116 -2.94 3.54 19.01
CA LEU A 116 -2.97 4.26 17.74
C LEU A 116 -4.14 3.78 16.89
N THR A 117 -5.04 4.68 16.53
CA THR A 117 -6.22 4.44 15.70
C THR A 117 -5.93 4.77 14.22
N ILE A 118 -4.92 4.13 13.66
CA ILE A 118 -4.56 4.30 12.25
C ILE A 118 -5.20 3.15 11.44
N PRO A 119 -6.16 3.42 10.55
CA PRO A 119 -6.78 2.38 9.74
C PRO A 119 -5.77 1.77 8.77
N VAL A 120 -5.82 0.44 8.64
CA VAL A 120 -5.10 -0.32 7.63
C VAL A 120 -6.10 -0.75 6.57
N LYS A 121 -5.88 -0.31 5.34
CA LYS A 121 -6.74 -0.51 4.17
C LYS A 121 -6.07 -1.40 3.14
N PHE A 122 -6.86 -2.13 2.38
CA PHE A 122 -6.39 -2.98 1.28
C PHE A 122 -6.82 -2.41 -0.07
N ALA A 123 -5.85 -2.06 -0.91
CA ALA A 123 -6.10 -1.52 -2.25
C ALA A 123 -6.08 -2.64 -3.31
N ASP A 124 -7.05 -2.60 -4.23
CA ASP A 124 -7.07 -3.49 -5.39
C ASP A 124 -6.01 -3.06 -6.42
N GLU A 125 -5.03 -3.91 -6.72
CA GLU A 125 -4.00 -3.63 -7.74
C GLU A 125 -4.55 -3.44 -9.16
N ARG A 126 -5.79 -3.83 -9.44
CA ARG A 126 -6.43 -3.52 -10.74
C ARG A 126 -6.63 -2.03 -10.99
N LEU A 127 -6.50 -1.21 -9.96
CA LEU A 127 -6.54 0.25 -10.10
C LEU A 127 -5.19 0.81 -10.58
N THR A 128 -4.10 0.00 -10.59
CA THR A 128 -2.78 0.42 -11.03
C THR A 128 -2.69 0.40 -12.55
N THR A 129 -2.34 1.54 -13.14
CA THR A 129 -2.13 1.67 -14.59
C THR A 129 -0.75 1.12 -14.97
N VAL A 130 -0.69 0.27 -15.99
CA VAL A 130 0.49 -0.48 -16.48
C VAL A 130 1.70 0.39 -16.89
N ILE A 131 1.63 1.71 -16.74
CA ILE A 131 2.60 2.67 -17.31
C ILE A 131 3.94 2.72 -16.55
N ALA A 132 3.96 2.45 -15.23
CA ALA A 132 5.17 2.63 -14.41
C ALA A 132 6.23 1.53 -14.61
N THR A 133 5.83 0.31 -14.94
CA THR A 133 6.75 -0.84 -15.06
C THR A 133 7.66 -0.75 -16.30
N GLN A 134 7.23 -0.08 -17.37
CA GLN A 134 8.02 0.04 -18.59
C GLN A 134 9.16 1.06 -18.51
N ALA A 135 9.03 2.10 -17.69
CA ALA A 135 10.05 3.14 -17.56
C ALA A 135 11.31 2.67 -16.79
N LEU A 136 11.17 1.69 -15.91
CA LEU A 136 12.24 1.18 -15.06
C LEU A 136 13.15 0.15 -15.76
N HIS A 137 12.62 -0.59 -16.74
CA HIS A 137 13.44 -1.55 -17.52
C HIS A 137 14.48 -0.89 -18.43
N ALA A 138 14.37 0.40 -18.69
CA ALA A 138 15.28 1.15 -19.58
C ALA A 138 16.51 1.73 -18.88
N SER A 139 16.66 1.66 -17.56
CA SER A 139 17.67 2.45 -16.82
C SER A 139 18.98 1.74 -16.48
N GLY A 140 19.22 0.50 -16.88
CA GLY A 140 20.52 -0.17 -16.78
C GLY A 140 21.12 -0.33 -15.37
N LEU A 141 20.28 -0.28 -14.33
CA LEU A 141 20.70 -0.45 -12.94
C LEU A 141 21.07 -1.90 -12.63
N THR A 142 22.07 -2.10 -11.75
CA THR A 142 22.44 -3.45 -11.29
C THR A 142 21.23 -4.17 -10.68
N GLU A 143 21.14 -5.48 -10.89
CA GLU A 143 19.99 -6.32 -10.51
C GLU A 143 19.53 -6.16 -9.05
N ARG A 144 20.44 -5.85 -8.13
CA ARG A 144 20.16 -5.67 -6.71
C ARG A 144 19.67 -4.26 -6.36
N ALA A 145 20.22 -3.23 -6.99
CA ALA A 145 19.75 -1.84 -6.86
C ALA A 145 18.42 -1.66 -7.61
N GLY A 146 18.30 -2.26 -8.80
CA GLY A 146 17.08 -2.26 -9.59
C GLY A 146 15.87 -2.84 -8.85
N ARG A 147 16.03 -3.95 -8.13
CA ARG A 147 14.92 -4.57 -7.36
C ARG A 147 14.40 -3.69 -6.23
N ARG A 148 15.26 -2.98 -5.50
CA ARG A 148 14.82 -2.03 -4.46
C ARG A 148 14.01 -0.87 -5.03
N VAL A 149 14.45 -0.35 -6.17
CA VAL A 149 13.75 0.73 -6.89
C VAL A 149 12.41 0.25 -7.41
N VAL A 150 12.32 -1.00 -7.90
CA VAL A 150 11.05 -1.61 -8.36
C VAL A 150 10.07 -1.79 -7.21
N ASP A 151 10.51 -2.31 -6.05
CA ASP A 151 9.64 -2.51 -4.88
C ASP A 151 9.08 -1.16 -4.38
N GLN A 152 9.90 -0.11 -4.33
CA GLN A 152 9.47 1.24 -3.97
C GLN A 152 8.54 1.85 -5.02
N ALA A 153 8.84 1.65 -6.31
CA ALA A 153 8.00 2.15 -7.40
C ALA A 153 6.59 1.53 -7.36
N ALA A 154 6.48 0.24 -7.04
CA ALA A 154 5.19 -0.43 -6.88
C ALA A 154 4.40 0.18 -5.70
N ALA A 155 5.05 0.42 -4.56
CA ALA A 155 4.41 1.08 -3.41
C ALA A 155 3.96 2.52 -3.74
N VAL A 156 4.79 3.29 -4.48
CA VAL A 156 4.42 4.63 -4.97
C VAL A 156 3.21 4.58 -5.88
N GLU A 157 3.15 3.60 -6.80
CA GLU A 157 2.02 3.44 -7.71
C GLU A 157 0.73 3.08 -6.97
N ILE A 158 0.79 2.14 -6.02
CA ILE A 158 -0.34 1.80 -5.14
C ILE A 158 -0.86 3.05 -4.44
N LEU A 159 0.05 3.82 -3.82
CA LEU A 159 -0.32 5.02 -3.08
C LEU A 159 -0.89 6.10 -3.99
N GLN A 160 -0.24 6.40 -5.12
CA GLN A 160 -0.72 7.44 -6.02
C GLN A 160 -2.11 7.13 -6.56
N THR A 161 -2.35 5.89 -6.95
CA THR A 161 -3.67 5.43 -7.40
C THR A 161 -4.73 5.60 -6.31
N TRP A 162 -4.40 5.25 -5.07
CA TRP A 162 -5.29 5.44 -3.92
C TRP A 162 -5.61 6.91 -3.68
N LEU A 163 -4.60 7.79 -3.71
CA LEU A 163 -4.76 9.24 -3.52
C LEU A 163 -5.63 9.87 -4.62
N ASP A 164 -5.41 9.48 -5.88
CA ASP A 164 -6.17 9.99 -7.01
C ASP A 164 -7.64 9.55 -6.95
N ALA A 165 -7.89 8.30 -6.62
CA ALA A 165 -9.24 7.78 -6.42
C ALA A 165 -9.93 8.45 -5.21
N ARG A 166 -9.21 8.68 -4.11
CA ARG A 166 -9.70 9.43 -2.95
C ARG A 166 -10.11 10.85 -3.32
N ARG A 167 -9.27 11.56 -4.05
CA ARG A 167 -9.56 12.92 -4.52
C ARG A 167 -10.82 12.98 -5.37
N THR A 168 -10.96 12.03 -6.31
CA THR A 168 -12.16 11.91 -7.14
C THR A 168 -13.41 11.65 -6.30
N TYR A 169 -13.34 10.72 -5.35
CA TYR A 169 -14.45 10.41 -4.44
C TYR A 169 -14.88 11.63 -3.61
N LEU A 170 -13.93 12.35 -3.03
CA LEU A 170 -14.21 13.53 -2.22
C LEU A 170 -14.80 14.69 -3.04
N ALA A 171 -14.30 14.93 -4.26
CA ALA A 171 -14.85 15.92 -5.16
C ALA A 171 -16.30 15.61 -5.55
N GLN A 172 -16.62 14.35 -5.85
CA GLN A 172 -17.99 13.91 -6.13
C GLN A 172 -18.92 14.10 -4.92
N LYS A 173 -18.40 13.85 -3.72
CA LYS A 173 -19.18 14.00 -2.47
C LYS A 173 -19.43 15.47 -2.10
N SER A 174 -18.50 16.37 -2.39
CA SER A 174 -18.64 17.82 -2.15
C SER A 174 -19.46 18.54 -3.22
N GLY A 175 -19.82 17.88 -4.31
CA GLY A 175 -20.51 18.51 -5.45
C GLY A 175 -19.62 19.43 -6.28
N GLU A 176 -18.29 19.36 -6.11
CA GLU A 176 -17.32 20.06 -6.93
C GLU A 176 -17.07 19.30 -8.23
N GLU A 177 -17.22 19.97 -9.38
CA GLU A 177 -16.87 19.41 -10.69
C GLU A 177 -15.37 19.15 -10.75
N TYR A 178 -14.98 17.89 -11.01
CA TYR A 178 -13.58 17.52 -11.17
C TYR A 178 -13.05 18.07 -12.50
N PRO A 179 -11.99 18.88 -12.56
CA PRO A 179 -11.50 19.54 -13.78
C PRO A 179 -10.73 18.61 -14.73
N GLY A 180 -11.05 17.33 -14.77
CA GLY A 180 -10.31 16.32 -15.54
C GLY A 180 -11.15 15.40 -16.43
N GLY A 181 -12.44 15.63 -16.57
CA GLY A 181 -13.31 14.85 -17.44
C GLY A 181 -13.40 15.45 -18.85
N GLU A 182 -12.40 15.22 -19.71
CA GLU A 182 -12.62 15.36 -21.14
C GLU A 182 -13.54 14.22 -21.59
N GLU A 183 -14.80 14.55 -21.93
CA GLU A 183 -15.68 13.63 -22.65
C GLU A 183 -15.03 13.29 -24.00
N PRO A 184 -15.00 12.02 -24.42
CA PRO A 184 -14.59 11.67 -25.77
C PRO A 184 -15.58 12.29 -26.76
N ARG A 185 -15.14 13.24 -27.56
CA ARG A 185 -15.91 13.80 -28.65
C ARG A 185 -16.27 12.68 -29.62
N GLN A 186 -17.56 12.56 -29.90
CA GLN A 186 -18.14 11.69 -30.93
C GLN A 186 -17.64 12.06 -32.34
#